data_d0ba28540e325db2c0e1c714e5fce694
#
_entry.id   d0ba28540e325db2c0e1c714e5fce694
#
_cell.length_a   1.000
_cell.length_b   1.000
_cell.length_c   1.000
_cell.angle_alpha   90.00
_cell.angle_beta   90.00
_cell.angle_gamma   90.00
#
_symmetry.space_group_name_H-M   'P 1'
#
loop_
_entity.id
_entity.type
_entity.pdbx_description
1 polymer ?
#
loop_
_entity_poly.entity_id
_entity_poly.type
_entity_poly.pdbx_seq_one_letter_code
_entity_poly.pdbx_strand_id
1 'polypeptide(L)'
;MKTFEELGVSPEIRRAIEEMGYACPMPVQEEVIPYLLGENNDVVALAQTGTGKTAAFGLPLIQQINVNNRIPQSLILCPTRELCLQIAGDLNDYSKYIDGLRVLPVYGGSSIESQIRALKRGVHIIVATPGRLLDLMERKTVSLSTIQNVVMDEADEMLNMGFTDSINAILADVPQERNTLLFSATMSPEIARISKKIPAQCKGNHHRTQK
;
A
#
# COMPACT_ATOMS: atom_id res chain seq x y z
N MET A 1 20.39 6.18 16.64
CA MET A 1 19.66 5.32 15.69
C MET A 1 18.42 4.78 16.38
N LYS A 2 17.24 4.95 15.78
CA LYS A 2 15.99 4.41 16.37
C LYS A 2 15.86 2.92 16.07
N THR A 3 15.12 2.21 16.91
CA THR A 3 14.76 0.80 16.72
C THR A 3 13.34 0.71 16.16
N PHE A 4 12.97 -0.43 15.58
CA PHE A 4 11.58 -0.65 15.14
C PHE A 4 10.60 -0.59 16.32
N GLU A 5 11.01 -1.01 17.50
CA GLU A 5 10.20 -0.85 18.72
C GLU A 5 9.92 0.62 19.04
N GLU A 6 10.94 1.47 18.95
CA GLU A 6 10.80 2.92 19.17
C GLU A 6 9.90 3.58 18.12
N LEU A 7 9.80 3.02 16.91
CA LEU A 7 8.88 3.48 15.87
C LEU A 7 7.43 3.05 16.12
N GLY A 8 7.18 2.18 17.08
CA GLY A 8 5.84 1.68 17.41
C GLY A 8 5.46 0.36 16.76
N VAL A 9 6.40 -0.33 16.12
CA VAL A 9 6.14 -1.63 15.47
C VAL A 9 5.86 -2.68 16.54
N SER A 10 4.78 -3.46 16.36
CA SER A 10 4.33 -4.47 17.31
C SER A 10 5.30 -5.66 17.43
N PRO A 11 5.26 -6.41 18.55
CA PRO A 11 6.19 -7.53 18.78
C PRO A 11 6.13 -8.62 17.72
N GLU A 12 4.95 -8.99 17.25
CA GLU A 12 4.76 -10.04 16.23
C GLU A 12 5.41 -9.66 14.91
N ILE A 13 5.27 -8.40 14.50
CA ILE A 13 5.88 -7.88 13.28
C ILE A 13 7.38 -7.76 13.46
N ARG A 14 7.85 -7.27 14.61
CA ARG A 14 9.29 -7.18 14.90
C ARG A 14 9.97 -8.56 14.84
N ARG A 15 9.32 -9.58 15.37
CA ARG A 15 9.83 -10.95 15.30
C ARG A 15 10.00 -11.41 13.85
N ALA A 16 9.01 -11.16 13.00
CA ALA A 16 9.05 -11.54 11.59
C ALA A 16 10.19 -10.85 10.85
N ILE A 17 10.34 -9.52 10.99
CA ILE A 17 11.39 -8.78 10.29
C ILE A 17 12.78 -9.05 10.83
N GLU A 18 12.91 -9.38 12.12
CA GLU A 18 14.17 -9.84 12.71
C GLU A 18 14.65 -11.14 12.05
N GLU A 19 13.75 -12.10 11.85
CA GLU A 19 14.05 -13.34 11.12
C GLU A 19 14.44 -13.09 9.66
N MET A 20 13.98 -12.00 9.06
CA MET A 20 14.36 -11.57 7.72
C MET A 20 15.71 -10.84 7.66
N GLY A 21 16.33 -10.59 8.81
CA GLY A 21 17.62 -9.91 8.90
C GLY A 21 17.53 -8.39 8.99
N TYR A 22 16.38 -7.83 9.29
CA TYR A 22 16.20 -6.39 9.48
C TYR A 22 16.75 -5.98 10.87
N ALA A 23 17.93 -5.38 10.89
CA ALA A 23 18.60 -5.01 12.14
C ALA A 23 18.09 -3.68 12.70
N CYS A 24 18.04 -2.65 11.86
CA CYS A 24 17.58 -1.30 12.23
C CYS A 24 16.80 -0.64 11.10
N PRO A 25 15.93 0.33 11.41
CA PRO A 25 15.17 1.02 10.39
C PRO A 25 16.04 1.81 9.43
N MET A 26 15.63 1.81 8.16
CA MET A 26 16.17 2.71 7.14
C MET A 26 15.53 4.11 7.28
N PRO A 27 16.15 5.18 6.73
CA PRO A 27 15.63 6.54 6.89
C PRO A 27 14.16 6.73 6.52
N VAL A 28 13.71 6.16 5.40
CA VAL A 28 12.31 6.26 4.98
C VAL A 28 11.37 5.55 5.98
N GLN A 29 11.83 4.48 6.59
CA GLN A 29 11.07 3.75 7.62
C GLN A 29 10.96 4.56 8.90
N GLU A 30 12.03 5.21 9.33
CA GLU A 30 12.02 6.08 10.53
C GLU A 30 11.03 7.23 10.40
N GLU A 31 10.86 7.78 9.20
CA GLU A 31 9.94 8.88 8.94
C GLU A 31 8.49 8.42 8.78
N VAL A 32 8.27 7.37 7.98
CA VAL A 32 6.94 6.99 7.53
C VAL A 32 6.21 6.13 8.56
N ILE A 33 6.88 5.16 9.20
CA ILE A 33 6.23 4.22 10.11
C ILE A 33 5.53 4.91 11.28
N PRO A 34 6.19 5.76 12.09
CA PRO A 34 5.50 6.41 13.21
C PRO A 34 4.41 7.38 12.76
N TYR A 35 4.60 8.00 11.60
CA TYR A 35 3.60 8.89 11.02
C TYR A 35 2.31 8.15 10.65
N LEU A 36 2.43 6.98 10.01
CA LEU A 36 1.27 6.17 9.61
C LEU A 36 0.58 5.48 10.79
N LEU A 37 1.31 5.19 11.86
CA LEU A 37 0.73 4.66 13.09
C LEU A 37 0.04 5.74 13.93
N GLY A 38 0.25 7.02 13.62
CA GLY A 38 -0.40 8.14 14.27
C GLY A 38 -1.77 8.48 13.67
N GLU A 39 -2.30 9.65 14.02
CA GLU A 39 -3.65 10.08 13.62
C GLU A 39 -3.73 10.72 12.24
N ASN A 40 -2.61 11.22 11.71
CA ASN A 40 -2.55 11.93 10.43
C ASN A 40 -1.76 11.09 9.42
N ASN A 41 -2.42 10.61 8.37
CA ASN A 41 -1.92 9.45 7.66
C ASN A 41 -1.73 9.63 6.14
N ASP A 42 -1.91 10.83 5.57
CA ASP A 42 -1.60 11.02 4.16
C ASP A 42 -0.11 11.34 3.99
N VAL A 43 0.52 10.64 3.05
CA VAL A 43 1.95 10.77 2.77
C VAL A 43 2.17 10.89 1.27
N VAL A 44 2.97 11.87 0.88
CA VAL A 44 3.59 11.92 -0.45
C VAL A 44 5.09 11.84 -0.23
N ALA A 45 5.70 10.75 -0.66
CA ALA A 45 7.12 10.50 -0.46
C ALA A 45 7.84 10.37 -1.80
N LEU A 46 8.92 11.13 -1.97
CA LEU A 46 9.86 10.91 -3.05
C LEU A 46 10.85 9.84 -2.59
N ALA A 47 10.70 8.64 -3.13
CA ALA A 47 11.52 7.50 -2.76
C ALA A 47 11.88 6.68 -3.99
N GLN A 48 13.14 6.31 -4.10
CA GLN A 48 13.65 5.44 -5.15
C GLN A 48 13.52 3.97 -4.75
N THR A 49 13.56 3.08 -5.75
CA THR A 49 13.60 1.63 -5.55
C THR A 49 14.76 1.22 -4.64
N GLY A 50 14.54 0.25 -3.76
CA GLY A 50 15.59 -0.29 -2.89
C GLY A 50 15.86 0.50 -1.61
N THR A 51 15.00 1.47 -1.26
CA THR A 51 15.16 2.31 -0.06
C THR A 51 14.42 1.79 1.18
N GLY A 52 13.88 0.58 1.14
CA GLY A 52 13.09 0.02 2.24
C GLY A 52 11.66 0.54 2.32
N LYS A 53 11.14 1.12 1.24
CA LYS A 53 9.79 1.71 1.21
C LYS A 53 8.67 0.70 1.42
N THR A 54 8.83 -0.56 0.98
CA THR A 54 7.80 -1.59 1.19
C THR A 54 7.52 -1.81 2.67
N ALA A 55 8.55 -1.94 3.49
CA ALA A 55 8.39 -2.01 4.94
C ALA A 55 7.86 -0.70 5.53
N ALA A 56 8.25 0.44 4.96
CA ALA A 56 7.81 1.75 5.45
C ALA A 56 6.28 1.89 5.42
N PHE A 57 5.60 1.42 4.36
CA PHE A 57 4.14 1.40 4.34
C PHE A 57 3.57 0.06 4.81
N GLY A 58 4.24 -1.05 4.52
CA GLY A 58 3.72 -2.39 4.79
C GLY A 58 3.57 -2.73 6.26
N LEU A 59 4.55 -2.38 7.08
CA LEU A 59 4.50 -2.69 8.52
C LEU A 59 3.35 -1.97 9.22
N PRO A 60 3.15 -0.65 9.06
CA PRO A 60 2.01 0.01 9.66
C PRO A 60 0.65 -0.43 9.08
N LEU A 61 0.57 -0.72 7.79
CA LEU A 61 -0.67 -1.23 7.21
C LEU A 61 -1.09 -2.55 7.84
N ILE A 62 -0.16 -3.50 7.96
CA ILE A 62 -0.40 -4.80 8.58
C ILE A 62 -0.84 -4.63 10.04
N GLN A 63 -0.16 -3.76 10.77
CA GLN A 63 -0.43 -3.54 12.19
C GLN A 63 -1.84 -2.99 12.44
N GLN A 64 -2.40 -2.24 11.50
CA GLN A 64 -3.71 -1.61 11.59
C GLN A 64 -4.86 -2.51 11.08
N ILE A 65 -4.56 -3.68 10.54
CA ILE A 65 -5.59 -4.59 10.04
C ILE A 65 -6.36 -5.22 11.20
N ASN A 66 -7.69 -5.18 11.12
CA ASN A 66 -8.56 -5.98 11.96
C ASN A 66 -8.75 -7.35 11.32
N VAL A 67 -8.03 -8.35 11.80
CA VAL A 67 -7.99 -9.69 11.21
C VAL A 67 -9.35 -10.40 11.32
N ASN A 68 -10.14 -10.06 12.32
CA ASN A 68 -11.47 -10.66 12.54
C ASN A 68 -12.50 -10.17 11.52
N ASN A 69 -12.22 -9.10 10.82
CA ASN A 69 -13.10 -8.56 9.79
C ASN A 69 -12.52 -8.87 8.40
N ARG A 70 -13.07 -9.89 7.74
CA ARG A 70 -12.56 -10.41 6.46
C ARG A 70 -13.07 -9.60 5.26
N ILE A 71 -12.83 -8.30 5.28
CA ILE A 71 -13.14 -7.37 4.19
C ILE A 71 -11.88 -6.63 3.78
N PRO A 72 -11.79 -6.13 2.54
CA PRO A 72 -10.66 -5.33 2.12
C PRO A 72 -10.55 -4.05 2.97
N GLN A 73 -9.40 -3.86 3.60
CA GLN A 73 -9.12 -2.72 4.47
C GLN A 73 -8.01 -1.84 3.92
N SER A 74 -7.09 -2.41 3.16
CA SER A 74 -6.00 -1.68 2.51
C SER A 74 -5.84 -2.10 1.07
N LEU A 75 -5.55 -1.12 0.22
CA LEU A 75 -5.29 -1.30 -1.20
C LEU A 75 -3.92 -0.74 -1.54
N ILE A 76 -3.10 -1.53 -2.22
CA ILE A 76 -1.80 -1.11 -2.74
C ILE A 76 -1.83 -1.23 -4.26
N LEU A 77 -1.62 -0.12 -4.95
CA LEU A 77 -1.49 -0.08 -6.41
C LEU A 77 -0.04 -0.04 -6.80
N CYS A 78 0.34 -0.83 -7.80
CA CYS A 78 1.70 -0.89 -8.32
C CYS A 78 1.66 -1.15 -9.84
N PRO A 79 2.76 -0.82 -10.59
CA PRO A 79 2.71 -0.82 -12.04
C PRO A 79 2.78 -2.18 -12.72
N THR A 80 3.43 -3.18 -12.09
CA THR A 80 3.76 -4.44 -12.76
C THR A 80 3.34 -5.66 -11.94
N ARG A 81 3.13 -6.77 -12.66
CA ARG A 81 2.91 -8.08 -12.05
C ARG A 81 4.03 -8.47 -11.08
N GLU A 82 5.28 -8.26 -11.50
CA GLU A 82 6.47 -8.63 -10.72
C GLU A 82 6.51 -7.87 -9.40
N LEU A 83 6.27 -6.56 -9.43
CA LEU A 83 6.22 -5.75 -8.20
C LEU A 83 5.02 -6.14 -7.33
N CYS A 84 3.87 -6.40 -7.93
CA CYS A 84 2.68 -6.87 -7.23
C CYS A 84 2.96 -8.14 -6.41
N LEU A 85 3.59 -9.13 -7.04
CA LEU A 85 3.95 -10.40 -6.39
C LEU A 85 5.02 -10.19 -5.30
N GLN A 86 6.00 -9.32 -5.56
CA GLN A 86 7.05 -8.99 -4.59
C GLN A 86 6.46 -8.34 -3.35
N ILE A 87 5.63 -7.32 -3.52
CA ILE A 87 4.98 -6.64 -2.40
C ILE A 87 4.11 -7.61 -1.61
N ALA A 88 3.27 -8.40 -2.29
CA ALA A 88 2.42 -9.38 -1.62
C ALA A 88 3.23 -10.42 -0.84
N GLY A 89 4.34 -10.90 -1.40
CA GLY A 89 5.26 -11.80 -0.73
C GLY A 89 5.90 -11.17 0.51
N ASP A 90 6.35 -9.93 0.40
CA ASP A 90 6.92 -9.19 1.53
C ASP A 90 5.88 -9.00 2.65
N LEU A 91 4.66 -8.64 2.30
CA LEU A 91 3.59 -8.48 3.30
C LEU A 91 3.25 -9.80 4.00
N ASN A 92 3.26 -10.91 3.28
CA ASN A 92 3.09 -12.22 3.88
C ASN A 92 4.22 -12.56 4.85
N ASP A 93 5.45 -12.23 4.51
CA ASP A 93 6.60 -12.45 5.38
C ASP A 93 6.54 -11.58 6.64
N TYR A 94 6.17 -10.30 6.49
CA TYR A 94 6.01 -9.39 7.63
C TYR A 94 4.90 -9.82 8.58
N SER A 95 3.84 -10.44 8.07
CA SER A 95 2.67 -10.87 8.83
C SER A 95 2.71 -12.34 9.27
N LYS A 96 3.85 -12.98 9.17
CA LYS A 96 4.06 -14.40 9.45
C LYS A 96 3.47 -14.85 10.80
N TYR A 97 3.56 -14.01 11.81
CA TYR A 97 3.08 -14.30 13.17
C TYR A 97 1.71 -13.69 13.49
N ILE A 98 1.01 -13.20 12.47
CA ILE A 98 -0.36 -12.70 12.59
C ILE A 98 -1.30 -13.70 11.93
N ASP A 99 -1.96 -14.52 12.73
CA ASP A 99 -2.84 -15.57 12.22
C ASP A 99 -4.05 -14.99 11.49
N GLY A 100 -4.34 -15.56 10.31
CA GLY A 100 -5.54 -15.26 9.55
C GLY A 100 -5.48 -14.04 8.66
N LEU A 101 -4.41 -13.26 8.68
CA LEU A 101 -4.25 -12.12 7.77
C LEU A 101 -4.05 -12.60 6.35
N ARG A 102 -4.84 -12.10 5.41
CA ARG A 102 -4.83 -12.52 4.01
C ARG A 102 -4.52 -11.37 3.08
N VAL A 103 -3.49 -11.54 2.27
CA VAL A 103 -3.05 -10.62 1.21
C VAL A 103 -3.36 -11.28 -0.14
N LEU A 104 -4.03 -10.54 -1.03
CA LEU A 104 -4.31 -11.03 -2.37
C LEU A 104 -3.61 -10.17 -3.41
N PRO A 105 -2.69 -10.75 -4.20
CA PRO A 105 -2.18 -10.08 -5.40
C PRO A 105 -3.19 -10.20 -6.55
N VAL A 106 -3.44 -9.08 -7.22
CA VAL A 106 -4.40 -8.95 -8.33
C VAL A 106 -3.68 -8.32 -9.52
N TYR A 107 -3.49 -9.11 -10.58
CA TYR A 107 -2.70 -8.70 -11.74
C TYR A 107 -3.16 -9.40 -13.02
N GLY A 108 -2.87 -8.80 -14.16
CA GLY A 108 -3.18 -9.35 -15.48
C GLY A 108 -2.26 -10.51 -15.86
N GLY A 109 -2.70 -11.31 -16.83
CA GLY A 109 -1.95 -12.50 -17.29
C GLY A 109 -2.09 -13.72 -16.42
N SER A 110 -2.97 -13.70 -15.43
CA SER A 110 -3.33 -14.83 -14.57
C SER A 110 -4.85 -15.06 -14.63
N SER A 111 -5.31 -16.20 -14.11
CA SER A 111 -6.73 -16.51 -14.08
C SER A 111 -7.52 -15.51 -13.23
N ILE A 112 -8.45 -14.79 -13.85
CA ILE A 112 -9.33 -13.87 -13.14
C ILE A 112 -10.28 -14.62 -12.21
N GLU A 113 -10.71 -15.82 -12.58
CA GLU A 113 -11.63 -16.64 -11.78
C GLU A 113 -11.01 -17.01 -10.43
N SER A 114 -9.71 -17.31 -10.39
CA SER A 114 -9.02 -17.62 -9.14
C SER A 114 -8.96 -16.41 -8.21
N GLN A 115 -8.79 -15.22 -8.77
CA GLN A 115 -8.80 -13.97 -8.01
C GLN A 115 -10.20 -13.66 -7.47
N ILE A 116 -11.24 -13.88 -8.27
CA ILE A 116 -12.63 -13.72 -7.85
C ILE A 116 -12.97 -14.68 -6.70
N ARG A 117 -12.54 -15.95 -6.80
CA ARG A 117 -12.76 -16.91 -5.71
C ARG A 117 -12.06 -16.51 -4.41
N ALA A 118 -10.84 -16.01 -4.50
CA ALA A 118 -10.10 -15.54 -3.33
C ALA A 118 -10.80 -14.33 -2.67
N LEU A 119 -11.31 -13.39 -3.47
CA LEU A 119 -12.08 -12.25 -2.98
C LEU A 119 -13.35 -12.70 -2.24
N LYS A 120 -14.06 -13.70 -2.75
CA LYS A 120 -15.25 -14.25 -2.11
C LYS A 120 -14.96 -14.90 -0.76
N ARG A 121 -13.79 -15.51 -0.61
CA ARG A 121 -13.37 -16.08 0.68
C ARG A 121 -13.02 -15.04 1.73
N GLY A 122 -12.78 -13.82 1.32
CA GLY A 122 -12.41 -12.69 2.16
C GLY A 122 -10.91 -12.46 2.19
N VAL A 123 -10.52 -11.20 1.99
CA VAL A 123 -9.12 -10.74 2.05
C VAL A 123 -9.08 -9.42 2.81
N HIS A 124 -7.93 -9.11 3.40
CA HIS A 124 -7.72 -7.89 4.18
C HIS A 124 -6.94 -6.84 3.38
N ILE A 125 -5.95 -7.27 2.60
CA ILE A 125 -5.10 -6.39 1.81
C ILE A 125 -5.11 -6.86 0.36
N ILE A 126 -5.39 -5.92 -0.56
CA ILE A 126 -5.30 -6.15 -2.00
C ILE A 126 -4.07 -5.43 -2.52
N VAL A 127 -3.20 -6.15 -3.22
CA VAL A 127 -2.06 -5.58 -3.97
C VAL A 127 -2.37 -5.75 -5.44
N ALA A 128 -2.53 -4.65 -6.18
CA ALA A 128 -3.12 -4.73 -7.52
C ALA A 128 -2.35 -3.91 -8.56
N THR A 129 -2.33 -4.44 -9.78
CA THR A 129 -2.11 -3.59 -10.97
C THR A 129 -3.44 -2.93 -11.36
N PRO A 130 -3.42 -1.65 -11.80
CA PRO A 130 -4.65 -0.88 -11.97
C PRO A 130 -5.65 -1.48 -12.96
N GLY A 131 -5.20 -2.01 -14.09
CA GLY A 131 -6.07 -2.54 -15.12
C GLY A 131 -6.88 -3.76 -14.67
N ARG A 132 -6.25 -4.70 -13.99
CA ARG A 132 -6.95 -5.90 -13.49
C ARG A 132 -7.91 -5.55 -12.34
N LEU A 133 -7.53 -4.62 -11.47
CA LEU A 133 -8.44 -4.18 -10.41
C LEU A 133 -9.68 -3.51 -10.99
N LEU A 134 -9.50 -2.65 -11.98
CA LEU A 134 -10.63 -2.00 -12.65
C LEU A 134 -11.58 -3.02 -13.31
N ASP A 135 -11.04 -4.05 -13.96
CA ASP A 135 -11.82 -5.15 -14.52
C ASP A 135 -12.66 -5.86 -13.45
N LEU A 136 -12.07 -6.16 -12.30
CA LEU A 136 -12.80 -6.77 -11.18
C LEU A 136 -13.91 -5.85 -10.63
N MET A 137 -13.65 -4.55 -10.60
CA MET A 137 -14.64 -3.55 -10.19
C MET A 137 -15.81 -3.49 -11.17
N GLU A 138 -15.52 -3.45 -12.46
CA GLU A 138 -16.54 -3.43 -13.54
C GLU A 138 -17.40 -4.70 -13.52
N ARG A 139 -16.82 -5.83 -13.18
CA ARG A 139 -17.54 -7.11 -12.98
C ARG A 139 -18.32 -7.19 -11.69
N LYS A 140 -18.20 -6.18 -10.82
CA LYS A 140 -18.80 -6.15 -9.48
C LYS A 140 -18.39 -7.32 -8.59
N THR A 141 -17.16 -7.79 -8.74
CA THR A 141 -16.58 -8.90 -7.99
C THR A 141 -15.74 -8.45 -6.80
N VAL A 142 -15.45 -7.15 -6.70
CA VAL A 142 -14.75 -6.54 -5.58
C VAL A 142 -15.45 -5.25 -5.19
N SER A 143 -15.55 -5.00 -3.89
CA SER A 143 -16.00 -3.71 -3.35
C SER A 143 -14.84 -3.01 -2.65
N LEU A 144 -14.63 -1.74 -2.98
CA LEU A 144 -13.62 -0.90 -2.35
C LEU A 144 -14.19 0.02 -1.26
N SER A 145 -15.47 -0.15 -0.93
CA SER A 145 -16.17 0.71 0.05
C SER A 145 -15.64 0.60 1.48
N THR A 146 -14.90 -0.46 1.79
CA THR A 146 -14.35 -0.73 3.11
C THR A 146 -12.87 -0.36 3.23
N ILE A 147 -12.26 0.12 2.14
CA ILE A 147 -10.85 0.49 2.11
C ILE A 147 -10.61 1.72 2.99
N GLN A 148 -9.65 1.60 3.91
CA GLN A 148 -9.25 2.67 4.83
C GLN A 148 -7.92 3.32 4.41
N ASN A 149 -7.06 2.54 3.73
CA ASN A 149 -5.74 2.99 3.30
C ASN A 149 -5.51 2.64 1.84
N VAL A 150 -5.03 3.59 1.06
CA VAL A 150 -4.60 3.39 -0.33
C VAL A 150 -3.13 3.77 -0.45
N VAL A 151 -2.34 2.86 -0.97
CA VAL A 151 -0.93 3.11 -1.31
C VAL A 151 -0.78 3.06 -2.82
N MET A 152 -0.13 4.05 -3.39
CA MET A 152 0.32 4.05 -4.78
C MET A 152 1.84 3.96 -4.80
N ASP A 153 2.37 2.81 -5.12
CA ASP A 153 3.81 2.57 -5.22
C ASP A 153 4.29 2.70 -6.66
N GLU A 154 5.43 3.37 -6.84
CA GLU A 154 5.95 3.72 -8.16
C GLU A 154 4.90 4.44 -9.02
N ALA A 155 4.30 5.47 -8.44
CA ALA A 155 3.20 6.21 -9.08
C ALA A 155 3.59 6.83 -10.42
N ASP A 156 4.80 7.37 -10.54
CA ASP A 156 5.35 7.89 -11.80
C ASP A 156 5.41 6.81 -12.89
N GLU A 157 5.81 5.61 -12.54
CA GLU A 157 5.86 4.49 -13.49
C GLU A 157 4.46 4.08 -13.96
N MET A 158 3.48 4.05 -13.05
CA MET A 158 2.09 3.78 -13.44
C MET A 158 1.56 4.81 -14.42
N LEU A 159 1.89 6.08 -14.25
CA LEU A 159 1.48 7.15 -15.18
C LEU A 159 2.20 7.00 -16.52
N ASN A 160 3.49 6.68 -16.52
CA ASN A 160 4.25 6.44 -17.76
C ASN A 160 3.68 5.27 -18.56
N MET A 161 3.13 4.26 -17.89
CA MET A 161 2.48 3.11 -18.52
C MET A 161 1.04 3.39 -18.99
N GLY A 162 0.52 4.60 -18.77
CA GLY A 162 -0.81 4.99 -19.23
C GLY A 162 -1.95 4.62 -18.28
N PHE A 163 -1.69 4.38 -17.00
CA PHE A 163 -2.72 3.99 -16.01
C PHE A 163 -3.46 5.16 -15.37
N THR A 164 -3.32 6.39 -15.89
CA THR A 164 -3.93 7.58 -15.28
C THR A 164 -5.45 7.44 -15.12
N ASP A 165 -6.14 7.03 -16.17
CA ASP A 165 -7.61 6.89 -16.15
C ASP A 165 -8.04 5.77 -15.21
N SER A 166 -7.34 4.65 -15.21
CA SER A 166 -7.62 3.53 -14.31
C SER A 166 -7.44 3.93 -12.85
N ILE A 167 -6.36 4.64 -12.52
CA ILE A 167 -6.11 5.13 -11.17
C ILE A 167 -7.20 6.10 -10.73
N ASN A 168 -7.59 7.02 -11.60
CA ASN A 168 -8.65 7.99 -11.30
C ASN A 168 -9.99 7.29 -11.04
N ALA A 169 -10.33 6.28 -11.81
CA ALA A 169 -11.56 5.49 -11.62
C ALA A 169 -11.52 4.72 -10.29
N ILE A 170 -10.38 4.14 -9.94
CA ILE A 170 -10.20 3.44 -8.66
C ILE A 170 -10.33 4.42 -7.49
N LEU A 171 -9.64 5.55 -7.54
CA LEU A 171 -9.68 6.55 -6.46
C LEU A 171 -11.07 7.16 -6.27
N ALA A 172 -11.86 7.27 -7.35
CA ALA A 172 -13.23 7.74 -7.27
C ALA A 172 -14.15 6.76 -6.52
N ASP A 173 -13.81 5.47 -6.50
CA ASP A 173 -14.64 4.41 -5.93
C ASP A 173 -14.27 4.07 -4.47
N VAL A 174 -13.09 4.46 -4.00
CA VAL A 174 -12.71 4.31 -2.59
C VAL A 174 -13.30 5.44 -1.76
N PRO A 175 -13.56 5.22 -0.43
CA PRO A 175 -14.09 6.28 0.42
C PRO A 175 -13.19 7.53 0.42
N GLN A 176 -13.82 8.71 0.50
CA GLN A 176 -13.06 9.97 0.64
C GLN A 176 -12.34 10.06 1.98
N GLU A 177 -12.94 9.54 3.04
CA GLU A 177 -12.31 9.41 4.35
C GLU A 177 -11.38 8.20 4.34
N ARG A 178 -10.17 8.43 3.88
CA ARG A 178 -9.12 7.41 3.80
C ARG A 178 -7.77 8.05 4.00
N ASN A 179 -6.80 7.21 4.31
CA ASN A 179 -5.40 7.60 4.24
C ASN A 179 -4.85 7.28 2.84
N THR A 180 -4.12 8.18 2.25
CA THR A 180 -3.54 7.99 0.92
C THR A 180 -2.04 8.21 0.98
N LEU A 181 -1.29 7.19 0.53
CA LEU A 181 0.16 7.20 0.51
C LEU A 181 0.60 7.11 -0.94
N LEU A 182 1.40 8.06 -1.38
CA LEU A 182 1.93 8.10 -2.73
C LEU A 182 3.45 8.06 -2.67
N PHE A 183 4.04 7.06 -3.28
CA PHE A 183 5.49 6.90 -3.44
C PHE A 183 5.86 7.04 -4.90
N SER A 184 6.82 7.93 -5.19
CA SER A 184 7.25 8.21 -6.55
C SER A 184 8.72 8.59 -6.53
N ALA A 185 9.46 8.22 -7.58
CA ALA A 185 10.85 8.66 -7.75
C ALA A 185 10.92 10.11 -8.24
N THR A 186 9.87 10.59 -8.90
CA THR A 186 9.81 11.93 -9.51
C THR A 186 8.55 12.67 -9.06
N MET A 187 8.59 14.01 -9.17
CA MET A 187 7.42 14.87 -8.97
C MET A 187 7.11 15.59 -10.29
N SER A 188 6.48 14.87 -11.21
CA SER A 188 5.98 15.45 -12.46
C SER A 188 4.68 16.23 -12.23
N PRO A 189 4.25 17.08 -13.21
CA PRO A 189 2.94 17.74 -13.12
C PRO A 189 1.77 16.77 -12.97
N GLU A 190 1.86 15.58 -13.55
CA GLU A 190 0.82 14.54 -13.42
C GLU A 190 0.77 13.96 -12.01
N ILE A 191 1.94 13.67 -11.41
CA ILE A 191 2.04 13.24 -10.01
C ILE A 191 1.47 14.32 -9.09
N ALA A 192 1.81 15.58 -9.34
CA ALA A 192 1.28 16.70 -8.58
C ALA A 192 -0.25 16.78 -8.66
N ARG A 193 -0.84 16.50 -9.83
CA ARG A 193 -2.30 16.45 -10.01
C ARG A 193 -2.95 15.33 -9.22
N ILE A 194 -2.35 14.15 -9.19
CA ILE A 194 -2.83 13.03 -8.38
C ILE A 194 -2.72 13.36 -6.91
N SER A 195 -1.61 13.97 -6.47
CA SER A 195 -1.42 14.35 -5.08
C SER A 195 -2.43 15.40 -4.60
N LYS A 196 -2.94 16.25 -5.50
CA LYS A 196 -4.00 17.23 -5.19
C LYS A 196 -5.37 16.57 -4.94
N LYS A 197 -5.60 15.36 -5.42
CA LYS A 197 -6.82 14.57 -5.16
C LYS A 197 -6.80 13.91 -3.78
N ILE A 198 -5.68 13.99 -3.08
CA ILE A 198 -5.57 13.60 -1.68
C ILE A 198 -6.35 14.63 -0.86
N PRO A 199 -7.27 14.23 0.03
CA PRO A 199 -8.14 15.15 0.75
C PRO A 199 -7.38 16.25 1.47
N ALA A 200 -7.92 17.49 1.41
CA ALA A 200 -7.24 18.70 1.90
C ALA A 200 -6.99 18.73 3.41
N GLN A 201 -7.63 17.87 4.17
CA GLN A 201 -7.46 17.79 5.64
C GLN A 201 -6.08 17.31 6.06
N CYS A 202 -5.28 16.82 5.12
CA CYS A 202 -4.00 16.17 5.35
C CYS A 202 -2.85 16.83 4.58
N LYS A 203 -2.96 18.10 4.22
CA LYS A 203 -1.89 18.86 3.57
C LYS A 203 -0.75 19.27 4.53
N GLY A 204 -0.49 18.48 5.54
CA GLY A 204 0.60 18.71 6.45
C GLY A 204 1.73 17.71 6.19
N ASN A 205 2.79 18.22 5.62
CA ASN A 205 4.12 17.65 5.43
C ASN A 205 4.44 17.06 4.06
N HIS A 206 4.87 17.95 3.20
CA HIS A 206 5.79 17.58 2.12
C HIS A 206 7.15 17.25 2.76
N HIS A 207 7.40 16.02 3.11
CA HIS A 207 8.76 15.60 3.42
C HIS A 207 9.53 15.47 2.10
N ARG A 208 10.20 16.56 1.73
CA ARG A 208 11.28 16.50 0.75
C ARG A 208 12.44 15.78 1.43
N THR A 209 12.63 14.52 1.14
CA THR A 209 13.95 13.94 1.25
C THR A 209 14.74 14.42 0.04
N GLN A 210 15.39 15.59 0.20
CA GLN A 210 16.45 15.97 -0.72
C GLN A 210 17.66 15.09 -0.40
N LYS A 211 17.93 14.12 -1.26
CA LYS A 211 19.21 13.76 -1.86
C LYS A 211 19.06 12.59 -2.79
#